data_43e9059e52cca3160d7dd2bbbc25a367
#
_entry.id   43e9059e52cca3160d7dd2bbbc25a367
#
_cell.length_a   1.000
_cell.length_b   1.000
_cell.length_c   1.000
_cell.angle_alpha   90.00
_cell.angle_beta   90.00
_cell.angle_gamma   90.00
#
_symmetry.space_group_name_H-M   'P 1'
#
loop_
_entity.id
_entity.type
_entity.pdbx_description
1 polymer ?
#
loop_
_entity_poly.entity_id
_entity_poly.type
_entity_poly.pdbx_seq_one_letter_code
_entity_poly.pdbx_strand_id
1 'polypeptide(L)'
;MVATLLRDDPAADVLIVERGDDVGGTWRSNTYPGAACDVPSALYSFSFAPESGWKRAHGTQAEIYAYLRRVAREQGITQRTMFGCALRDAQWDGDRARWVVSTSRGDLTADVLIAATGALSTPTLPKVPGLEMFRGTMFHSAEWNHDHDLTGKRVAVIGTGASAIQFVPSIVDKVEHLTLFQRTASWVMPKRDHGIASSVRSLYRRFPLIQKVVRGAVYSQKEMYVVGMTKPFARKYALPLFEKRARSVLRKQVPDPELRDRLTPDFAITCKRILLSNDWFPAITRRNVDVVSSALTSATENGVVDAAGNEYPVDTIIFGTGFTPSEPPVAQHVRGEHGRSLAEVWNGSPSAHLGISVNGFPNLFLMYGPNTNLGHSSIVYMLESQAAYIADA
;
A
#
# COMPACT_ATOMS: atom_id res chain seq x y z
N MET A 1 15.80 8.65 2.96
CA MET A 1 17.09 8.54 2.28
C MET A 1 17.70 9.90 2.01
N VAL A 2 17.24 10.69 1.04
CA VAL A 2 17.84 11.99 0.69
C VAL A 2 17.97 12.94 1.89
N ALA A 3 16.95 13.09 2.71
CA ALA A 3 17.01 13.90 3.94
C ALA A 3 18.08 13.41 4.93
N THR A 4 18.37 12.10 4.96
CA THR A 4 19.45 11.53 5.80
C THR A 4 20.80 11.85 5.19
N LEU A 5 21.00 11.59 3.90
CA LEU A 5 22.24 11.91 3.20
C LEU A 5 22.60 13.40 3.33
N LEU A 6 21.66 14.30 3.00
CA LEU A 6 21.93 15.75 3.03
C LEU A 6 22.13 16.32 4.45
N ARG A 7 21.66 15.61 5.48
CA ARG A 7 21.97 15.97 6.87
C ARG A 7 23.42 15.62 7.21
N ASP A 8 23.88 14.46 6.73
CA ASP A 8 25.21 13.93 7.06
C ASP A 8 26.28 14.47 6.10
N ASP A 9 25.94 14.69 4.81
CA ASP A 9 26.72 15.40 3.80
C ASP A 9 25.85 16.39 3.01
N PRO A 10 25.82 17.67 3.40
CA PRO A 10 25.05 18.71 2.68
C PRO A 10 25.54 18.99 1.25
N ALA A 11 26.77 18.59 0.90
CA ALA A 11 27.35 18.76 -0.43
C ALA A 11 27.11 17.57 -1.36
N ALA A 12 26.50 16.49 -0.87
CA ALA A 12 26.21 15.32 -1.68
C ALA A 12 25.41 15.66 -2.94
N ASP A 13 25.93 15.24 -4.10
CA ASP A 13 25.24 15.38 -5.38
C ASP A 13 24.18 14.29 -5.53
N VAL A 14 22.93 14.66 -5.32
CA VAL A 14 21.79 13.74 -5.32
C VAL A 14 20.77 14.16 -6.34
N LEU A 15 20.50 13.29 -7.31
CA LEU A 15 19.42 13.43 -8.28
C LEU A 15 18.37 12.34 -8.03
N ILE A 16 17.09 12.74 -8.00
CA ILE A 16 15.95 11.82 -7.88
C ILE A 16 15.24 11.78 -9.24
N VAL A 17 15.00 10.55 -9.71
CA VAL A 17 14.23 10.29 -10.93
C VAL A 17 12.85 9.77 -10.51
N GLU A 18 11.80 10.52 -10.83
CA GLU A 18 10.41 10.18 -10.51
C GLU A 18 9.56 10.15 -11.79
N ARG A 19 8.91 9.02 -12.06
CA ARG A 19 8.03 8.85 -13.23
C ARG A 19 6.81 9.77 -13.19
N GLY A 20 6.32 10.06 -12.02
CA GLY A 20 5.16 10.91 -11.81
C GLY A 20 5.48 12.40 -11.88
N ASP A 21 4.46 13.20 -11.74
CA ASP A 21 4.48 14.66 -11.81
C ASP A 21 4.71 15.34 -10.45
N ASP A 22 4.63 14.57 -9.34
CA ASP A 22 4.86 15.06 -7.97
C ASP A 22 5.37 13.93 -7.08
N VAL A 23 5.84 14.28 -5.91
CA VAL A 23 6.22 13.35 -4.83
C VAL A 23 4.99 12.60 -4.28
N GLY A 24 5.21 11.58 -3.44
CA GLY A 24 4.14 10.93 -2.67
C GLY A 24 3.82 9.50 -3.09
N GLY A 25 4.20 9.06 -4.29
CA GLY A 25 4.07 7.68 -4.75
C GLY A 25 2.66 7.11 -4.50
N THR A 26 2.55 6.08 -3.66
CA THR A 26 1.27 5.44 -3.29
C THR A 26 0.20 6.44 -2.83
N TRP A 27 0.57 7.46 -2.05
CA TRP A 27 -0.36 8.46 -1.54
C TRP A 27 -0.77 9.53 -2.54
N ARG A 28 0.01 9.72 -3.61
CA ARG A 28 -0.41 10.49 -4.77
C ARG A 28 -1.39 9.70 -5.63
N SER A 29 -1.08 8.43 -5.91
CA SER A 29 -1.82 7.61 -6.88
C SER A 29 -3.16 7.07 -6.36
N ASN A 30 -3.25 6.69 -5.07
CA ASN A 30 -4.45 6.06 -4.52
C ASN A 30 -5.43 7.08 -3.97
N THR A 31 -6.22 7.69 -4.86
CA THR A 31 -7.17 8.77 -4.55
C THR A 31 -8.63 8.30 -4.45
N TYR A 32 -8.86 7.00 -4.39
CA TYR A 32 -10.22 6.45 -4.25
C TYR A 32 -10.93 6.96 -2.98
N PRO A 33 -12.27 7.06 -2.99
CA PRO A 33 -13.05 7.52 -1.85
C PRO A 33 -12.78 6.69 -0.59
N GLY A 34 -12.57 7.34 0.54
CA GLY A 34 -12.27 6.67 1.81
C GLY A 34 -10.82 6.23 1.99
N ALA A 35 -9.91 6.53 1.05
CA ALA A 35 -8.50 6.19 1.15
C ALA A 35 -7.86 6.78 2.41
N ALA A 36 -7.32 5.91 3.27
CA ALA A 36 -6.72 6.29 4.54
C ALA A 36 -5.69 5.24 5.00
N CYS A 37 -4.77 5.65 5.85
CA CYS A 37 -3.80 4.73 6.43
C CYS A 37 -4.44 3.81 7.49
N ASP A 38 -3.97 2.59 7.59
CA ASP A 38 -4.30 1.63 8.64
C ASP A 38 -3.28 1.64 9.80
N VAL A 39 -2.23 2.44 9.66
CA VAL A 39 -1.25 2.70 10.71
C VAL A 39 -1.62 4.01 11.43
N PRO A 40 -1.50 4.07 12.77
CA PRO A 40 -1.76 5.31 13.50
C PRO A 40 -0.89 6.47 13.02
N SER A 41 -1.51 7.66 12.89
CA SER A 41 -0.86 8.88 12.41
C SER A 41 0.39 9.25 13.21
N ALA A 42 0.39 8.96 14.52
CA ALA A 42 1.56 9.17 15.38
C ALA A 42 2.81 8.40 14.91
N LEU A 43 2.64 7.26 14.23
CA LEU A 43 3.73 6.45 13.68
C LEU A 43 3.95 6.71 12.19
N TYR A 44 2.94 7.23 11.48
CA TYR A 44 3.00 7.44 10.03
C TYR A 44 3.51 8.84 9.68
N SER A 45 4.57 9.26 10.34
CA SER A 45 5.33 10.47 10.05
C SER A 45 6.82 10.20 10.27
N PHE A 46 7.66 10.94 9.60
CA PHE A 46 9.11 10.84 9.78
C PHE A 46 9.51 11.29 11.18
N SER A 47 10.55 10.65 11.74
CA SER A 47 11.04 10.98 13.08
C SER A 47 11.66 12.38 13.15
N PHE A 48 12.25 12.82 12.03
CA PHE A 48 12.87 14.15 11.88
C PHE A 48 11.85 15.25 11.47
N ALA A 49 10.64 14.86 11.03
CA ALA A 49 9.58 15.78 10.62
C ALA A 49 8.22 15.37 11.23
N PRO A 50 8.06 15.39 12.56
CA PRO A 50 6.82 15.00 13.21
C PRO A 50 5.69 15.95 12.80
N GLU A 51 4.47 15.39 12.59
CA GLU A 51 3.30 16.17 12.22
C GLU A 51 2.34 16.30 13.40
N SER A 52 2.17 17.53 13.88
CA SER A 52 1.26 17.85 14.98
C SER A 52 -0.17 18.14 14.51
N GLY A 53 -0.36 18.31 13.21
CA GLY A 53 -1.61 18.75 12.60
C GLY A 53 -2.62 17.64 12.26
N TRP A 54 -2.27 16.37 12.46
CA TRP A 54 -3.16 15.25 12.16
C TRP A 54 -4.53 15.43 12.77
N LYS A 55 -5.58 15.40 11.94
CA LYS A 55 -6.97 15.58 12.38
C LYS A 55 -7.59 14.29 12.91
N ARG A 56 -7.04 13.12 12.49
CA ARG A 56 -7.51 11.79 12.87
C ARG A 56 -6.39 10.89 13.36
N ALA A 57 -6.74 9.91 14.18
CA ALA A 57 -5.81 8.90 14.66
C ALA A 57 -5.22 8.05 13.53
N HIS A 58 -5.92 7.98 12.39
CA HIS A 58 -5.41 7.39 11.14
C HIS A 58 -5.59 8.41 10.02
N GLY A 59 -4.49 8.90 9.48
CA GLY A 59 -4.49 9.96 8.46
C GLY A 59 -5.20 9.52 7.18
N THR A 60 -5.96 10.45 6.60
CA THR A 60 -6.54 10.28 5.26
C THR A 60 -5.47 10.41 4.18
N GLN A 61 -5.75 9.91 2.99
CA GLN A 61 -4.87 10.06 1.82
C GLN A 61 -4.45 11.52 1.62
N ALA A 62 -5.42 12.43 1.62
CA ALA A 62 -5.15 13.86 1.38
C ALA A 62 -4.24 14.49 2.45
N GLU A 63 -4.42 14.11 3.74
CA GLU A 63 -3.56 14.59 4.82
C GLU A 63 -2.13 14.07 4.68
N ILE A 64 -1.98 12.77 4.36
CA ILE A 64 -0.66 12.15 4.20
C ILE A 64 0.04 12.72 2.96
N TYR A 65 -0.66 12.87 1.85
CA TYR A 65 -0.08 13.44 0.64
C TYR A 65 0.36 14.91 0.86
N ALA A 66 -0.46 15.71 1.51
CA ALA A 66 -0.08 17.08 1.88
C ALA A 66 1.15 17.12 2.81
N TYR A 67 1.22 16.22 3.78
CA TYR A 67 2.36 16.05 4.67
C TYR A 67 3.64 15.70 3.88
N LEU A 68 3.58 14.72 2.97
CA LEU A 68 4.73 14.30 2.17
C LEU A 68 5.24 15.43 1.25
N ARG A 69 4.32 16.17 0.61
CA ARG A 69 4.67 17.35 -0.21
C ARG A 69 5.36 18.44 0.61
N ARG A 70 4.85 18.70 1.81
CA ARG A 70 5.47 19.69 2.71
C ARG A 70 6.88 19.26 3.09
N VAL A 71 7.07 18.02 3.55
CA VAL A 71 8.38 17.50 3.94
C VAL A 71 9.35 17.49 2.77
N ALA A 72 8.89 17.10 1.58
CA ALA A 72 9.74 17.11 0.37
C ALA A 72 10.28 18.53 0.04
N ARG A 73 9.44 19.55 0.18
CA ARG A 73 9.87 20.95 -0.01
C ARG A 73 10.84 21.41 1.07
N GLU A 74 10.50 21.18 2.34
CA GLU A 74 11.30 21.57 3.49
C GLU A 74 12.70 20.92 3.50
N GLN A 75 12.80 19.70 2.98
CA GLN A 75 14.06 18.94 2.90
C GLN A 75 14.80 19.10 1.55
N GLY A 76 14.38 20.03 0.68
CA GLY A 76 15.02 20.27 -0.60
C GLY A 76 14.92 19.11 -1.60
N ILE A 77 14.00 18.18 -1.38
CA ILE A 77 13.82 16.98 -2.23
C ILE A 77 13.23 17.37 -3.57
N THR A 78 12.21 18.24 -3.56
CA THR A 78 11.52 18.67 -4.78
C THR A 78 12.46 19.29 -5.80
N GLN A 79 13.44 20.09 -5.37
CA GLN A 79 14.40 20.76 -6.23
C GLN A 79 15.42 19.78 -6.86
N ARG A 80 15.61 18.63 -6.24
CA ARG A 80 16.52 17.57 -6.71
C ARG A 80 15.79 16.48 -7.49
N THR A 81 14.49 16.64 -7.74
CA THR A 81 13.68 15.62 -8.41
C THR A 81 13.43 16.00 -9.86
N MET A 82 13.78 15.10 -10.76
CA MET A 82 13.41 15.12 -12.16
C MET A 82 12.06 14.41 -12.31
N PHE A 83 10.97 15.16 -12.26
CA PHE A 83 9.62 14.66 -12.45
C PHE A 83 9.30 14.32 -13.92
N GLY A 84 8.30 13.47 -14.16
CA GLY A 84 7.95 13.00 -15.50
C GLY A 84 9.10 12.23 -16.17
N CYS A 85 9.98 11.63 -15.36
CA CYS A 85 11.16 10.93 -15.81
C CYS A 85 11.11 9.47 -15.35
N ALA A 86 10.93 8.55 -16.29
CA ALA A 86 10.89 7.12 -16.02
C ALA A 86 12.25 6.48 -16.23
N LEU A 87 12.67 5.62 -15.32
CA LEU A 87 13.77 4.68 -15.54
C LEU A 87 13.39 3.73 -16.66
N ARG A 88 14.29 3.54 -17.64
CA ARG A 88 14.19 2.55 -18.72
C ARG A 88 15.09 1.37 -18.48
N ASP A 89 16.35 1.64 -18.13
CA ASP A 89 17.37 0.64 -17.83
C ASP A 89 18.45 1.25 -16.93
N ALA A 90 19.13 0.42 -16.14
CA ALA A 90 20.31 0.81 -15.38
C ALA A 90 21.29 -0.35 -15.40
N GLN A 91 22.52 -0.12 -15.88
CA GLN A 91 23.55 -1.12 -16.01
C GLN A 91 24.82 -0.71 -15.27
N TRP A 92 25.40 -1.65 -14.53
CA TRP A 92 26.71 -1.46 -13.93
C TRP A 92 27.82 -1.52 -14.99
N ASP A 93 28.63 -0.47 -15.09
CA ASP A 93 29.84 -0.40 -15.88
C ASP A 93 31.02 -0.74 -14.97
N GLY A 94 31.54 -1.97 -15.08
CA GLY A 94 32.63 -2.45 -14.25
C GLY A 94 33.96 -1.77 -14.53
N ASP A 95 34.20 -1.31 -15.76
CA ASP A 95 35.43 -0.64 -16.14
C ASP A 95 35.54 0.77 -15.56
N ARG A 96 34.39 1.44 -15.46
CA ARG A 96 34.28 2.79 -14.89
C ARG A 96 33.85 2.83 -13.45
N ALA A 97 33.50 1.66 -12.86
CA ALA A 97 32.95 1.50 -11.51
C ALA A 97 31.76 2.42 -11.22
N ARG A 98 30.79 2.49 -12.15
CA ARG A 98 29.61 3.33 -12.01
C ARG A 98 28.38 2.79 -12.74
N TRP A 99 27.24 3.27 -12.39
CA TRP A 99 25.97 3.00 -13.05
C TRP A 99 25.78 3.87 -14.27
N VAL A 100 25.39 3.26 -15.39
CA VAL A 100 24.84 3.92 -16.57
C VAL A 100 23.34 3.76 -16.52
N VAL A 101 22.61 4.87 -16.44
CA VAL A 101 21.16 4.91 -16.18
C VAL A 101 20.46 5.55 -17.36
N SER A 102 19.68 4.76 -18.10
CA SER A 102 18.85 5.26 -19.20
C SER A 102 17.46 5.63 -18.69
N THR A 103 17.04 6.85 -19.01
CA THR A 103 15.74 7.37 -18.61
C THR A 103 14.91 7.84 -19.81
N SER A 104 13.64 8.16 -19.57
CA SER A 104 12.77 8.76 -20.62
C SER A 104 13.21 10.17 -21.02
N ARG A 105 14.16 10.79 -20.29
CA ARG A 105 14.64 12.17 -20.52
C ARG A 105 16.14 12.24 -20.80
N GLY A 106 16.76 11.13 -21.12
CA GLY A 106 18.20 11.04 -21.45
C GLY A 106 18.95 10.15 -20.48
N ASP A 107 20.24 9.94 -20.77
CA ASP A 107 21.10 9.04 -20.01
C ASP A 107 21.83 9.83 -18.90
N LEU A 108 22.05 9.14 -17.80
CA LEU A 108 22.72 9.63 -16.60
C LEU A 108 23.80 8.65 -16.17
N THR A 109 24.73 9.10 -15.36
CA THR A 109 25.69 8.21 -14.67
C THR A 109 25.65 8.49 -13.17
N ALA A 110 25.85 7.46 -12.37
CA ALA A 110 25.87 7.58 -10.92
C ALA A 110 26.88 6.61 -10.30
N ASP A 111 27.54 7.01 -9.24
CA ASP A 111 28.46 6.14 -8.49
C ASP A 111 27.66 5.19 -7.57
N VAL A 112 26.48 5.64 -7.12
CA VAL A 112 25.55 4.90 -6.27
C VAL A 112 24.15 4.95 -6.87
N LEU A 113 23.47 3.80 -6.94
CA LEU A 113 22.09 3.70 -7.39
C LEU A 113 21.19 3.26 -6.22
N ILE A 114 20.19 4.05 -5.88
CA ILE A 114 19.23 3.72 -4.82
C ILE A 114 17.84 3.50 -5.43
N ALA A 115 17.40 2.25 -5.47
CA ALA A 115 16.08 1.89 -5.98
C ALA A 115 15.01 2.01 -4.89
N ALA A 116 14.20 3.07 -4.96
CA ALA A 116 13.11 3.37 -4.03
C ALA A 116 11.73 3.33 -4.72
N THR A 117 11.51 2.35 -5.60
CA THR A 117 10.35 2.26 -6.51
C THR A 117 9.06 1.79 -5.82
N GLY A 118 9.16 1.28 -4.60
CA GLY A 118 8.03 0.74 -3.84
C GLY A 118 7.46 -0.56 -4.42
N ALA A 119 6.56 -1.20 -3.66
CA ALA A 119 5.93 -2.47 -4.05
C ALA A 119 4.45 -2.33 -4.46
N LEU A 120 3.86 -1.16 -4.28
CA LEU A 120 2.44 -0.87 -4.56
C LEU A 120 2.30 0.19 -5.66
N SER A 121 3.08 0.04 -6.74
CA SER A 121 3.18 1.03 -7.81
C SER A 121 2.55 0.58 -9.14
N THR A 122 2.41 -0.73 -9.36
CA THR A 122 1.83 -1.28 -10.59
C THR A 122 0.58 -2.07 -10.28
N PRO A 123 -0.60 -1.58 -10.71
CA PRO A 123 -1.88 -2.28 -10.54
C PRO A 123 -1.88 -3.65 -11.24
N THR A 124 -2.52 -4.62 -10.62
CA THR A 124 -2.72 -5.94 -11.22
C THR A 124 -4.15 -6.07 -11.72
N LEU A 125 -4.32 -6.14 -13.03
CA LEU A 125 -5.60 -6.49 -13.64
C LEU A 125 -5.70 -8.00 -13.86
N PRO A 126 -6.85 -8.63 -13.56
CA PRO A 126 -7.01 -10.05 -13.81
C PRO A 126 -7.09 -10.30 -15.34
N LYS A 127 -6.43 -11.39 -15.76
CA LYS A 127 -6.54 -11.85 -17.16
C LYS A 127 -7.84 -12.65 -17.30
N VAL A 128 -8.93 -11.96 -17.56
CA VAL A 128 -10.28 -12.54 -17.68
C VAL A 128 -10.76 -12.35 -19.10
N PRO A 129 -11.20 -13.42 -19.79
CA PRO A 129 -11.76 -13.33 -21.15
C PRO A 129 -12.97 -12.40 -21.21
N GLY A 130 -13.09 -11.65 -22.27
CA GLY A 130 -14.25 -10.79 -22.55
C GLY A 130 -14.19 -9.40 -21.93
N LEU A 131 -13.19 -9.07 -21.10
CA LEU A 131 -13.06 -7.70 -20.57
C LEU A 131 -12.94 -6.65 -21.67
N GLU A 132 -12.32 -7.00 -22.78
CA GLU A 132 -12.16 -6.15 -23.96
C GLU A 132 -13.47 -5.87 -24.69
N MET A 133 -14.51 -6.68 -24.47
CA MET A 133 -15.84 -6.51 -25.06
C MET A 133 -16.79 -5.70 -24.18
N PHE A 134 -16.43 -5.51 -22.91
CA PHE A 134 -17.29 -4.81 -21.96
C PHE A 134 -17.49 -3.35 -22.37
N ARG A 135 -18.74 -2.93 -22.52
CA ARG A 135 -19.09 -1.57 -23.00
C ARG A 135 -19.20 -0.53 -21.90
N GLY A 136 -19.20 -0.94 -20.63
CA GLY A 136 -19.24 -0.05 -19.49
C GLY A 136 -17.86 0.54 -19.15
N THR A 137 -17.80 1.24 -18.03
CA THR A 137 -16.56 1.82 -17.54
C THR A 137 -15.78 0.84 -16.67
N MET A 138 -14.47 0.72 -16.89
CA MET A 138 -13.59 -0.12 -16.08
C MET A 138 -12.40 0.69 -15.58
N PHE A 139 -12.03 0.51 -14.32
CA PHE A 139 -10.79 1.07 -13.77
C PHE A 139 -10.30 0.30 -12.54
N HIS A 140 -9.00 0.42 -12.26
CA HIS A 140 -8.40 -0.10 -11.03
C HIS A 140 -8.49 0.94 -9.90
N SER A 141 -8.62 0.49 -8.66
CA SER A 141 -8.72 1.39 -7.50
C SER A 141 -7.54 2.35 -7.35
N ALA A 142 -6.33 1.97 -7.82
CA ALA A 142 -5.16 2.85 -7.83
C ALA A 142 -5.17 3.91 -8.97
N GLU A 143 -6.09 3.78 -9.91
CA GLU A 143 -6.31 4.67 -11.05
C GLU A 143 -7.77 5.11 -11.06
N TRP A 144 -8.22 5.63 -9.91
CA TRP A 144 -9.62 5.97 -9.70
C TRP A 144 -10.11 7.02 -10.71
N ASN A 145 -11.15 6.67 -11.46
CA ASN A 145 -11.76 7.57 -12.41
C ASN A 145 -12.72 8.54 -11.70
N HIS A 146 -12.24 9.74 -11.39
CA HIS A 146 -13.01 10.78 -10.69
C HIS A 146 -14.08 11.43 -11.55
N ASP A 147 -13.95 11.34 -12.87
CA ASP A 147 -14.91 11.93 -13.82
C ASP A 147 -16.13 11.01 -14.07
N HIS A 148 -16.06 9.75 -13.59
CA HIS A 148 -17.12 8.78 -13.72
C HIS A 148 -18.07 8.83 -12.51
N ASP A 149 -19.28 9.33 -12.71
CA ASP A 149 -20.31 9.34 -11.67
C ASP A 149 -20.91 7.93 -11.48
N LEU A 150 -20.81 7.43 -10.26
CA LEU A 150 -21.37 6.12 -9.86
C LEU A 150 -22.84 6.20 -9.40
N THR A 151 -23.45 7.38 -9.36
CA THR A 151 -24.82 7.55 -8.90
C THR A 151 -25.80 6.77 -9.77
N GLY A 152 -26.57 5.86 -9.14
CA GLY A 152 -27.57 5.03 -9.82
C GLY A 152 -26.98 3.98 -10.77
N LYS A 153 -25.67 3.68 -10.69
CA LYS A 153 -25.01 2.65 -11.50
C LYS A 153 -25.03 1.29 -10.80
N ARG A 154 -25.07 0.23 -11.59
CA ARG A 154 -24.80 -1.14 -11.14
C ARG A 154 -23.29 -1.38 -11.23
N VAL A 155 -22.67 -1.65 -10.11
CA VAL A 155 -21.22 -1.71 -10.01
C VAL A 155 -20.74 -3.09 -9.59
N ALA A 156 -19.85 -3.70 -10.37
CA ALA A 156 -19.08 -4.85 -9.93
C ALA A 156 -17.79 -4.40 -9.27
N VAL A 157 -17.51 -4.92 -8.08
CA VAL A 157 -16.22 -4.74 -7.38
C VAL A 157 -15.50 -6.08 -7.34
N ILE A 158 -14.30 -6.13 -7.92
CA ILE A 158 -13.52 -7.35 -8.00
C ILE A 158 -12.43 -7.32 -6.93
N GLY A 159 -12.64 -8.08 -5.84
CA GLY A 159 -11.71 -8.19 -4.73
C GLY A 159 -12.15 -7.50 -3.44
N THR A 160 -11.65 -8.00 -2.31
CA THR A 160 -12.00 -7.59 -0.94
C THR A 160 -10.76 -7.21 -0.13
N GLY A 161 -9.75 -6.64 -0.80
CA GLY A 161 -8.48 -6.21 -0.20
C GLY A 161 -8.58 -4.87 0.52
N ALA A 162 -7.42 -4.33 0.92
CA ALA A 162 -7.30 -3.10 1.71
C ALA A 162 -7.92 -1.87 1.05
N SER A 163 -7.93 -1.78 -0.28
CA SER A 163 -8.61 -0.68 -0.98
C SER A 163 -10.12 -0.87 -0.97
N ALA A 164 -10.61 -2.08 -1.28
CA ALA A 164 -12.04 -2.36 -1.36
C ALA A 164 -12.77 -2.10 -0.04
N ILE A 165 -12.18 -2.48 1.11
CA ILE A 165 -12.79 -2.23 2.42
C ILE A 165 -12.91 -0.74 2.78
N GLN A 166 -12.28 0.14 2.01
CA GLN A 166 -12.33 1.60 2.20
C GLN A 166 -13.27 2.26 1.19
N PHE A 167 -13.17 1.92 -0.11
CA PHE A 167 -14.01 2.59 -1.09
C PHE A 167 -15.43 2.02 -1.16
N VAL A 168 -15.66 0.72 -0.94
CA VAL A 168 -17.01 0.14 -0.96
C VAL A 168 -17.94 0.84 0.04
N PRO A 169 -17.58 1.02 1.33
CA PRO A 169 -18.41 1.81 2.24
C PRO A 169 -18.65 3.26 1.81
N SER A 170 -17.72 3.83 1.03
CA SER A 170 -17.79 5.22 0.58
C SER A 170 -18.68 5.42 -0.66
N ILE A 171 -18.97 4.36 -1.42
CA ILE A 171 -19.76 4.43 -2.65
C ILE A 171 -21.11 3.74 -2.56
N VAL A 172 -21.30 2.80 -1.62
CA VAL A 172 -22.48 1.93 -1.56
C VAL A 172 -23.81 2.67 -1.46
N ASP A 173 -23.82 3.87 -0.89
CA ASP A 173 -25.02 4.71 -0.79
C ASP A 173 -25.39 5.43 -2.09
N LYS A 174 -24.45 5.52 -3.04
CA LYS A 174 -24.63 6.23 -4.32
C LYS A 174 -25.05 5.31 -5.44
N VAL A 175 -24.61 4.05 -5.39
CA VAL A 175 -24.87 3.08 -6.46
C VAL A 175 -26.27 2.49 -6.34
N GLU A 176 -26.87 2.13 -7.48
CA GLU A 176 -28.13 1.39 -7.51
C GLU A 176 -27.93 -0.01 -6.92
N HIS A 177 -26.92 -0.71 -7.40
CA HIS A 177 -26.59 -2.05 -6.95
C HIS A 177 -25.09 -2.30 -6.99
N LEU A 178 -24.56 -3.06 -6.02
CA LEU A 178 -23.14 -3.42 -5.93
C LEU A 178 -23.00 -4.94 -5.87
N THR A 179 -22.31 -5.51 -6.85
CA THR A 179 -21.94 -6.93 -6.87
C THR A 179 -20.47 -7.08 -6.47
N LEU A 180 -20.23 -7.65 -5.29
CA LEU A 180 -18.89 -7.80 -4.71
C LEU A 180 -18.36 -9.22 -4.95
N PHE A 181 -17.36 -9.36 -5.82
CA PHE A 181 -16.69 -10.63 -6.07
C PHE A 181 -15.61 -10.89 -5.02
N GLN A 182 -15.82 -11.92 -4.22
CA GLN A 182 -14.93 -12.36 -3.15
C GLN A 182 -14.42 -13.77 -3.39
N ARG A 183 -13.19 -13.93 -3.87
CA ARG A 183 -12.56 -15.26 -4.00
C ARG A 183 -12.20 -15.88 -2.63
N THR A 184 -11.76 -15.05 -1.69
CA THR A 184 -11.35 -15.46 -0.34
C THR A 184 -11.77 -14.37 0.62
N ALA A 185 -12.46 -14.74 1.69
CA ALA A 185 -12.81 -13.80 2.76
C ALA A 185 -11.55 -13.31 3.49
N SER A 186 -11.61 -12.11 4.03
CA SER A 186 -10.50 -11.49 4.76
C SER A 186 -10.83 -11.32 6.24
N TRP A 187 -9.84 -11.49 7.13
CA TRP A 187 -10.00 -11.12 8.52
C TRP A 187 -10.09 -9.61 8.65
N VAL A 188 -11.23 -9.13 9.17
CA VAL A 188 -11.48 -7.71 9.40
C VAL A 188 -11.65 -7.45 10.89
N MET A 189 -10.92 -6.47 11.40
CA MET A 189 -10.96 -6.02 12.79
C MET A 189 -11.39 -4.56 12.88
N PRO A 190 -11.98 -4.13 14.02
CA PRO A 190 -12.32 -2.72 14.20
C PRO A 190 -11.10 -1.82 14.11
N LYS A 191 -11.25 -0.73 13.37
CA LYS A 191 -10.27 0.35 13.30
C LYS A 191 -10.48 1.31 14.47
N ARG A 192 -9.45 1.52 15.29
CA ARG A 192 -9.50 2.48 16.40
C ARG A 192 -9.26 3.90 15.90
N ASP A 193 -10.09 4.32 14.96
CA ASP A 193 -10.00 5.65 14.39
C ASP A 193 -10.94 6.63 15.11
N HIS A 194 -10.41 7.80 15.41
CA HIS A 194 -11.14 8.90 16.07
C HIS A 194 -10.54 10.24 15.67
N GLY A 195 -11.32 11.31 15.83
CA GLY A 195 -10.83 12.67 15.62
C GLY A 195 -9.84 13.08 16.72
N ILE A 196 -8.81 13.81 16.34
CA ILE A 196 -7.86 14.43 17.28
C ILE A 196 -8.31 15.88 17.52
N ALA A 197 -8.70 16.18 18.75
CA ALA A 197 -9.18 17.50 19.13
C ALA A 197 -8.15 18.60 18.83
N SER A 198 -8.62 19.81 18.52
CA SER A 198 -7.74 20.96 18.23
C SER A 198 -6.85 21.33 19.43
N SER A 199 -7.34 21.15 20.65
CA SER A 199 -6.57 21.33 21.89
C SER A 199 -5.38 20.38 21.98
N VAL A 200 -5.56 19.10 21.63
CA VAL A 200 -4.47 18.11 21.60
C VAL A 200 -3.44 18.45 20.53
N ARG A 201 -3.88 18.87 19.33
CA ARG A 201 -3.00 19.31 18.25
C ARG A 201 -2.19 20.55 18.65
N SER A 202 -2.83 21.51 19.34
CA SER A 202 -2.16 22.69 19.89
C SER A 202 -1.16 22.33 21.00
N LEU A 203 -1.51 21.34 21.83
CA LEU A 203 -0.59 20.80 22.86
C LEU A 203 0.66 20.19 22.21
N TYR A 204 0.51 19.37 21.17
CA TYR A 204 1.66 18.77 20.47
C TYR A 204 2.54 19.83 19.81
N ARG A 205 1.93 20.88 19.23
CA ARG A 205 2.68 22.00 18.64
C ARG A 205 3.47 22.78 19.70
N ARG A 206 2.87 23.01 20.87
CA ARG A 206 3.49 23.75 21.97
C ARG A 206 4.54 22.92 22.72
N PHE A 207 4.31 21.61 22.83
CA PHE A 207 5.16 20.68 23.59
C PHE A 207 5.48 19.44 22.73
N PRO A 208 6.43 19.52 21.78
CA PRO A 208 6.77 18.41 20.89
C PRO A 208 7.22 17.14 21.63
N LEU A 209 7.76 17.26 22.85
CA LEU A 209 8.16 16.12 23.68
C LEU A 209 6.95 15.22 24.01
N ILE A 210 5.78 15.79 24.27
CA ILE A 210 4.55 15.02 24.53
C ILE A 210 4.21 14.16 23.30
N GLN A 211 4.31 14.74 22.09
CA GLN A 211 4.09 14.00 20.87
C GLN A 211 5.09 12.83 20.69
N LYS A 212 6.36 13.06 21.02
CA LYS A 212 7.41 12.00 21.00
C LYS A 212 7.08 10.87 21.98
N VAL A 213 6.65 11.20 23.20
CA VAL A 213 6.23 10.20 24.21
C VAL A 213 5.04 9.39 23.71
N VAL A 214 4.01 10.04 23.16
CA VAL A 214 2.85 9.35 22.57
C VAL A 214 3.28 8.44 21.43
N ARG A 215 4.15 8.92 20.53
CA ARG A 215 4.71 8.10 19.44
C ARG A 215 5.42 6.86 19.99
N GLY A 216 6.26 7.01 21.03
CA GLY A 216 6.96 5.90 21.68
C GLY A 216 5.99 4.90 22.32
N ALA A 217 4.96 5.36 23.01
CA ALA A 217 3.94 4.50 23.61
C ALA A 217 3.17 3.69 22.56
N VAL A 218 2.76 4.33 21.44
CA VAL A 218 2.07 3.65 20.33
C VAL A 218 3.00 2.65 19.64
N TYR A 219 4.28 2.98 19.48
CA TYR A 219 5.29 2.07 18.94
C TYR A 219 5.44 0.83 19.84
N SER A 220 5.67 1.02 21.14
CA SER A 220 5.81 -0.09 22.09
C SER A 220 4.57 -0.99 22.11
N GLN A 221 3.37 -0.41 22.03
CA GLN A 221 2.14 -1.19 21.93
C GLN A 221 2.12 -2.06 20.66
N LYS A 222 2.59 -1.55 19.52
CA LYS A 222 2.64 -2.31 18.26
C LYS A 222 3.68 -3.44 18.31
N GLU A 223 4.84 -3.18 18.91
CA GLU A 223 5.87 -4.22 19.12
C GLU A 223 5.38 -5.34 20.05
N MET A 224 4.61 -5.03 21.08
CA MET A 224 3.98 -6.05 21.93
C MET A 224 3.04 -6.97 21.15
N TYR A 225 2.33 -6.47 20.14
CA TYR A 225 1.52 -7.33 19.27
C TYR A 225 2.37 -8.33 18.49
N VAL A 226 3.56 -7.93 18.02
CA VAL A 226 4.49 -8.84 17.32
C VAL A 226 4.96 -9.96 18.22
N VAL A 227 5.33 -9.65 19.44
CA VAL A 227 5.72 -10.68 20.43
C VAL A 227 4.59 -11.71 20.60
N GLY A 228 3.34 -11.25 20.71
CA GLY A 228 2.16 -12.12 20.77
C GLY A 228 1.93 -12.97 19.52
N MET A 229 2.36 -12.51 18.34
CA MET A 229 2.15 -13.23 17.07
C MET A 229 3.31 -14.16 16.71
N THR A 230 4.53 -13.83 17.11
CA THR A 230 5.75 -14.53 16.65
C THR A 230 6.34 -15.49 17.68
N LYS A 231 6.29 -15.16 18.97
CA LYS A 231 6.85 -16.02 20.02
C LYS A 231 5.94 -17.22 20.25
N PRO A 232 6.44 -18.48 20.16
CA PRO A 232 5.59 -19.69 20.21
C PRO A 232 4.65 -19.76 21.42
N PHE A 233 5.15 -19.44 22.62
CA PHE A 233 4.35 -19.42 23.84
C PHE A 233 3.23 -18.39 23.78
N ALA A 234 3.54 -17.14 23.43
CA ALA A 234 2.54 -16.06 23.36
C ALA A 234 1.53 -16.29 22.23
N ARG A 235 1.99 -16.79 21.08
CA ARG A 235 1.16 -17.12 19.92
C ARG A 235 0.06 -18.12 20.25
N LYS A 236 0.35 -19.16 21.04
CA LYS A 236 -0.63 -20.18 21.45
C LYS A 236 -1.88 -19.58 22.11
N TYR A 237 -1.72 -18.49 22.87
CA TYR A 237 -2.83 -17.84 23.58
C TYR A 237 -3.37 -16.61 22.85
N ALA A 238 -2.51 -15.83 22.19
CA ALA A 238 -2.89 -14.59 21.53
C ALA A 238 -3.73 -14.83 20.27
N LEU A 239 -3.33 -15.74 19.38
CA LEU A 239 -4.06 -15.96 18.12
C LEU A 239 -5.51 -16.39 18.31
N PRO A 240 -5.85 -17.38 19.18
CA PRO A 240 -7.24 -17.74 19.41
C PRO A 240 -8.07 -16.56 19.97
N LEU A 241 -7.46 -15.69 20.80
CA LEU A 241 -8.14 -14.52 21.33
C LEU A 241 -8.42 -13.47 20.23
N PHE A 242 -7.46 -13.23 19.34
CA PHE A 242 -7.66 -12.36 18.19
C PHE A 242 -8.73 -12.90 17.25
N GLU A 243 -8.70 -14.19 16.94
CA GLU A 243 -9.69 -14.83 16.08
C GLU A 243 -11.09 -14.79 16.72
N LYS A 244 -11.20 -15.12 18.00
CA LYS A 244 -12.48 -15.03 18.75
C LYS A 244 -13.05 -13.61 18.69
N ARG A 245 -12.20 -12.60 18.80
CA ARG A 245 -12.60 -11.20 18.69
C ARG A 245 -13.08 -10.86 17.29
N ALA A 246 -12.34 -11.25 16.25
CA ALA A 246 -12.73 -11.01 14.85
C ALA A 246 -14.07 -11.69 14.52
N ARG A 247 -14.24 -12.96 14.91
CA ARG A 247 -15.51 -13.70 14.77
C ARG A 247 -16.66 -13.07 15.57
N SER A 248 -16.38 -12.47 16.73
CA SER A 248 -17.39 -11.76 17.52
C SER A 248 -17.87 -10.48 16.82
N VAL A 249 -16.95 -9.74 16.17
CA VAL A 249 -17.29 -8.56 15.39
C VAL A 249 -18.14 -8.94 14.17
N LEU A 250 -17.72 -9.97 13.43
CA LEU A 250 -18.45 -10.50 12.29
C LEU A 250 -19.89 -10.89 12.69
N ARG A 251 -20.04 -11.68 13.77
CA ARG A 251 -21.37 -12.09 14.27
C ARG A 251 -22.28 -10.92 14.67
N LYS A 252 -21.70 -9.86 15.22
CA LYS A 252 -22.49 -8.69 15.64
C LYS A 252 -22.94 -7.84 14.46
N GLN A 253 -22.13 -7.77 13.41
CA GLN A 253 -22.38 -6.88 12.28
C GLN A 253 -23.02 -7.57 11.08
N VAL A 254 -22.98 -8.91 11.02
CA VAL A 254 -23.60 -9.72 9.97
C VAL A 254 -24.60 -10.69 10.61
N PRO A 255 -25.89 -10.30 10.73
CA PRO A 255 -26.92 -11.13 11.33
C PRO A 255 -27.24 -12.39 10.50
N ASP A 256 -27.23 -12.27 9.17
CA ASP A 256 -27.51 -13.37 8.26
C ASP A 256 -26.45 -14.49 8.37
N PRO A 257 -26.85 -15.73 8.72
CA PRO A 257 -25.91 -16.84 8.88
C PRO A 257 -25.21 -17.24 7.59
N GLU A 258 -25.91 -17.24 6.46
CA GLU A 258 -25.34 -17.66 5.17
C GLU A 258 -24.29 -16.66 4.69
N LEU A 259 -24.60 -15.38 4.76
CA LEU A 259 -23.64 -14.33 4.44
C LEU A 259 -22.45 -14.37 5.40
N ARG A 260 -22.71 -14.59 6.69
CA ARG A 260 -21.65 -14.68 7.69
C ARG A 260 -20.69 -15.84 7.41
N ASP A 261 -21.17 -16.99 6.99
CA ASP A 261 -20.33 -18.14 6.63
C ASP A 261 -19.48 -17.83 5.41
N ARG A 262 -20.04 -17.18 4.40
CA ARG A 262 -19.31 -16.70 3.23
C ARG A 262 -18.24 -15.65 3.55
N LEU A 263 -18.44 -14.85 4.59
CA LEU A 263 -17.52 -13.82 5.06
C LEU A 263 -16.53 -14.32 6.13
N THR A 264 -16.61 -15.58 6.51
CA THR A 264 -15.68 -16.19 7.49
C THR A 264 -14.45 -16.73 6.75
N PRO A 265 -13.23 -16.24 7.06
CA PRO A 265 -12.01 -16.76 6.44
C PRO A 265 -11.77 -18.24 6.83
N ASP A 266 -11.29 -19.01 5.86
CA ASP A 266 -10.92 -20.42 5.98
C ASP A 266 -9.45 -20.66 6.40
N PHE A 267 -8.70 -19.60 6.61
CA PHE A 267 -7.28 -19.62 7.02
C PHE A 267 -7.10 -18.97 8.40
N ALA A 268 -6.05 -19.40 9.10
CA ALA A 268 -5.73 -18.87 10.43
C ALA A 268 -5.45 -17.34 10.37
N ILE A 269 -5.93 -16.63 11.40
CA ILE A 269 -5.65 -15.21 11.53
C ILE A 269 -4.13 -14.97 11.54
N THR A 270 -3.66 -13.90 10.87
CA THR A 270 -2.24 -13.56 10.62
C THR A 270 -1.55 -14.30 9.47
N CYS A 271 -2.14 -15.33 8.85
CA CYS A 271 -1.59 -15.89 7.61
C CYS A 271 -1.66 -14.91 6.42
N LYS A 272 -2.59 -13.98 6.48
CA LYS A 272 -2.68 -12.81 5.59
C LYS A 272 -2.84 -11.54 6.43
N ARG A 273 -2.61 -10.37 5.82
CA ARG A 273 -2.81 -9.08 6.50
C ARG A 273 -4.23 -8.98 7.06
N ILE A 274 -4.35 -8.63 8.35
CA ILE A 274 -5.63 -8.30 8.97
C ILE A 274 -6.03 -6.91 8.50
N LEU A 275 -7.23 -6.78 7.97
CA LEU A 275 -7.78 -5.52 7.51
C LEU A 275 -8.48 -4.78 8.66
N LEU A 276 -8.46 -3.45 8.63
CA LEU A 276 -9.05 -2.60 9.68
C LEU A 276 -10.18 -1.75 9.09
N SER A 277 -11.41 -2.02 9.51
CA SER A 277 -12.57 -1.21 9.11
C SER A 277 -13.68 -1.30 10.16
N ASN A 278 -14.40 -0.19 10.37
CA ASN A 278 -15.64 -0.15 11.14
C ASN A 278 -16.88 -0.21 10.25
N ASP A 279 -16.71 0.11 8.96
CA ASP A 279 -17.79 0.39 8.03
C ASP A 279 -17.98 -0.73 6.99
N TRP A 280 -17.05 -1.67 6.89
CA TRP A 280 -17.06 -2.74 5.90
C TRP A 280 -18.29 -3.63 6.01
N PHE A 281 -18.48 -4.32 7.15
CA PHE A 281 -19.60 -5.23 7.32
C PHE A 281 -20.95 -4.51 7.24
N PRO A 282 -21.15 -3.32 7.86
CA PRO A 282 -22.35 -2.53 7.64
C PRO A 282 -22.64 -2.17 6.20
N ALA A 283 -21.59 -1.93 5.38
CA ALA A 283 -21.76 -1.62 3.96
C ALA A 283 -22.21 -2.84 3.15
N ILE A 284 -21.55 -4.00 3.32
CA ILE A 284 -21.83 -5.19 2.53
C ILE A 284 -23.05 -5.98 2.99
N THR A 285 -23.68 -5.61 4.09
CA THR A 285 -24.98 -6.16 4.55
C THR A 285 -26.18 -5.34 4.07
N ARG A 286 -25.96 -4.30 3.26
CA ARG A 286 -27.04 -3.49 2.69
C ARG A 286 -27.83 -4.27 1.63
N ARG A 287 -29.10 -3.90 1.46
CA ARG A 287 -30.04 -4.57 0.52
C ARG A 287 -29.63 -4.45 -0.95
N ASN A 288 -28.87 -3.41 -1.29
CA ASN A 288 -28.33 -3.17 -2.64
C ASN A 288 -26.94 -3.78 -2.85
N VAL A 289 -26.50 -4.72 -2.01
CA VAL A 289 -25.20 -5.38 -2.14
C VAL A 289 -25.35 -6.89 -2.20
N ASP A 290 -24.82 -7.49 -3.25
CA ASP A 290 -24.67 -8.94 -3.38
C ASP A 290 -23.20 -9.32 -3.22
N VAL A 291 -22.93 -10.26 -2.32
CA VAL A 291 -21.59 -10.84 -2.15
C VAL A 291 -21.52 -12.17 -2.91
N VAL A 292 -20.74 -12.22 -3.96
CA VAL A 292 -20.49 -13.40 -4.79
C VAL A 292 -19.20 -14.07 -4.32
N SER A 293 -19.34 -15.24 -3.63
CA SER A 293 -18.18 -16.01 -3.13
C SER A 293 -17.55 -16.85 -4.24
N SER A 294 -17.14 -16.18 -5.32
CA SER A 294 -16.59 -16.78 -6.53
C SER A 294 -15.54 -15.86 -7.15
N ALA A 295 -14.72 -16.42 -8.04
CA ALA A 295 -13.87 -15.63 -8.90
C ALA A 295 -14.68 -15.08 -10.07
N LEU A 296 -14.30 -13.92 -10.59
CA LEU A 296 -14.69 -13.44 -11.92
C LEU A 296 -14.02 -14.35 -12.97
N THR A 297 -14.80 -14.94 -13.86
CA THR A 297 -14.29 -15.88 -14.88
C THR A 297 -14.35 -15.32 -16.29
N SER A 298 -15.34 -14.49 -16.61
CA SER A 298 -15.44 -13.80 -17.88
C SER A 298 -16.24 -12.51 -17.75
N ALA A 299 -16.17 -11.67 -18.77
CA ALA A 299 -17.06 -10.53 -18.94
C ALA A 299 -17.83 -10.66 -20.26
N THR A 300 -19.01 -10.04 -20.30
CA THR A 300 -19.83 -9.87 -21.49
C THR A 300 -19.86 -8.40 -21.90
N GLU A 301 -20.55 -8.05 -22.97
CA GLU A 301 -20.74 -6.64 -23.36
C GLU A 301 -21.38 -5.79 -22.23
N ASN A 302 -22.26 -6.39 -21.41
CA ASN A 302 -23.09 -5.67 -20.44
C ASN A 302 -22.99 -6.20 -19.02
N GLY A 303 -22.03 -7.09 -18.73
CA GLY A 303 -21.97 -7.73 -17.41
C GLY A 303 -20.68 -8.50 -17.13
N VAL A 304 -20.70 -9.18 -16.00
CA VAL A 304 -19.63 -10.03 -15.52
C VAL A 304 -20.17 -11.40 -15.13
N VAL A 305 -19.35 -12.46 -15.27
CA VAL A 305 -19.77 -13.86 -15.07
C VAL A 305 -18.93 -14.50 -13.98
N ASP A 306 -19.57 -15.22 -13.06
CA ASP A 306 -18.91 -15.99 -12.02
C ASP A 306 -18.49 -17.41 -12.47
N ALA A 307 -17.83 -18.18 -11.61
CA ALA A 307 -17.39 -19.54 -11.91
C ALA A 307 -18.54 -20.55 -12.04
N ALA A 308 -19.75 -20.23 -11.63
CA ALA A 308 -20.94 -21.05 -11.81
C ALA A 308 -21.68 -20.73 -13.13
N GLY A 309 -21.23 -19.72 -13.87
CA GLY A 309 -21.86 -19.28 -15.12
C GLY A 309 -23.00 -18.28 -14.91
N ASN A 310 -23.19 -17.77 -13.71
CA ASN A 310 -24.19 -16.74 -13.46
C ASN A 310 -23.67 -15.39 -13.99
N GLU A 311 -24.51 -14.71 -14.77
CA GLU A 311 -24.23 -13.37 -15.29
C GLU A 311 -24.85 -12.29 -14.41
N TYR A 312 -24.06 -11.25 -14.13
CA TYR A 312 -24.44 -10.08 -13.34
C TYR A 312 -24.36 -8.85 -14.25
N PRO A 313 -25.49 -8.26 -14.64
CA PRO A 313 -25.51 -7.04 -15.43
C PRO A 313 -24.95 -5.87 -14.65
N VAL A 314 -23.93 -5.18 -15.19
CA VAL A 314 -23.28 -4.03 -14.55
C VAL A 314 -22.93 -2.94 -15.56
N ASP A 315 -22.84 -1.71 -15.08
CA ASP A 315 -22.47 -0.54 -15.87
C ASP A 315 -21.00 -0.14 -15.62
N THR A 316 -20.42 -0.64 -14.51
CA THR A 316 -19.06 -0.30 -14.09
C THR A 316 -18.39 -1.50 -13.44
N ILE A 317 -17.09 -1.69 -13.74
CA ILE A 317 -16.24 -2.67 -13.07
C ILE A 317 -15.10 -1.93 -12.37
N ILE A 318 -14.98 -2.12 -11.05
CA ILE A 318 -13.89 -1.56 -10.25
C ILE A 318 -12.99 -2.69 -9.75
N PHE A 319 -11.73 -2.68 -10.19
CA PHE A 319 -10.75 -3.67 -9.77
C PHE A 319 -10.08 -3.27 -8.46
N GLY A 320 -10.37 -4.00 -7.39
CA GLY A 320 -9.67 -3.96 -6.09
C GLY A 320 -8.68 -5.13 -5.98
N THR A 321 -8.01 -5.49 -7.06
CA THR A 321 -7.21 -6.71 -7.21
C THR A 321 -5.77 -6.56 -6.75
N GLY A 322 -5.39 -5.36 -6.28
CA GLY A 322 -4.11 -5.08 -5.66
C GLY A 322 -2.98 -4.88 -6.65
N PHE A 323 -1.77 -5.25 -6.21
CA PHE A 323 -0.51 -4.97 -6.90
C PHE A 323 0.32 -6.25 -6.98
N THR A 324 1.43 -6.24 -7.73
CA THR A 324 2.39 -7.35 -7.86
C THR A 324 3.65 -7.06 -7.02
N PRO A 325 3.62 -7.29 -5.69
CA PRO A 325 4.75 -6.94 -4.83
C PRO A 325 5.95 -7.88 -4.96
N SER A 326 5.75 -9.10 -5.46
CA SER A 326 6.78 -10.12 -5.64
C SER A 326 7.65 -9.90 -6.87
N GLU A 327 7.20 -9.07 -7.80
CA GLU A 327 7.91 -8.76 -9.03
C GLU A 327 8.02 -7.24 -9.20
N PRO A 328 8.88 -6.57 -8.41
CA PRO A 328 9.04 -5.12 -8.53
C PRO A 328 9.51 -4.79 -9.95
N PRO A 329 8.84 -3.85 -10.66
CA PRO A 329 9.16 -3.55 -12.05
C PRO A 329 10.65 -3.21 -12.27
N VAL A 330 11.28 -2.59 -11.29
CA VAL A 330 12.71 -2.26 -11.32
C VAL A 330 13.61 -3.50 -11.50
N ALA A 331 13.15 -4.68 -11.09
CA ALA A 331 13.96 -5.89 -11.15
C ALA A 331 14.36 -6.31 -12.58
N GLN A 332 13.56 -5.98 -13.56
CA GLN A 332 13.87 -6.28 -14.97
C GLN A 332 14.78 -5.23 -15.62
N HIS A 333 14.85 -4.04 -15.03
CA HIS A 333 15.53 -2.87 -15.58
C HIS A 333 16.86 -2.56 -14.91
N VAL A 334 17.26 -3.27 -13.86
CA VAL A 334 18.54 -3.06 -13.17
C VAL A 334 19.43 -4.27 -13.39
N ARG A 335 20.59 -4.05 -14.06
CA ARG A 335 21.57 -5.06 -14.44
C ARG A 335 22.89 -4.81 -13.73
N GLY A 336 23.31 -5.82 -12.96
CA GLY A 336 24.58 -5.79 -12.24
C GLY A 336 25.76 -6.26 -13.08
N GLU A 337 26.75 -6.83 -12.40
CA GLU A 337 27.91 -7.48 -13.03
C GLU A 337 27.47 -8.55 -14.04
N HIS A 338 28.23 -8.68 -15.12
CA HIS A 338 27.95 -9.61 -16.21
C HIS A 338 26.60 -9.39 -16.93
N GLY A 339 25.98 -8.22 -16.79
CA GLY A 339 24.73 -7.84 -17.45
C GLY A 339 23.47 -8.56 -16.96
N ARG A 340 23.54 -9.34 -15.87
CA ARG A 340 22.39 -10.04 -15.31
C ARG A 340 21.45 -9.07 -14.57
N SER A 341 20.15 -9.18 -14.86
CA SER A 341 19.14 -8.38 -14.18
C SER A 341 18.84 -8.92 -12.77
N LEU A 342 18.27 -8.07 -11.90
CA LEU A 342 17.77 -8.52 -10.60
C LEU A 342 16.71 -9.62 -10.73
N ALA A 343 15.85 -9.54 -11.74
CA ALA A 343 14.84 -10.57 -12.00
C ALA A 343 15.46 -11.92 -12.32
N GLU A 344 16.51 -11.95 -13.14
CA GLU A 344 17.26 -13.18 -13.46
C GLU A 344 18.00 -13.76 -12.26
N VAL A 345 18.59 -12.91 -11.42
CA VAL A 345 19.28 -13.36 -10.19
C VAL A 345 18.29 -13.88 -9.17
N TRP A 346 17.15 -13.25 -9.01
CA TRP A 346 16.11 -13.65 -8.07
C TRP A 346 15.30 -14.88 -8.52
N ASN A 347 15.20 -15.10 -9.81
CA ASN A 347 14.50 -16.25 -10.40
C ASN A 347 13.14 -16.54 -9.73
N GLY A 348 12.31 -15.50 -9.58
CA GLY A 348 10.98 -15.57 -8.96
C GLY A 348 10.97 -15.57 -7.42
N SER A 349 12.15 -15.58 -6.77
CA SER A 349 12.27 -15.53 -5.30
C SER A 349 13.14 -14.36 -4.85
N PRO A 350 12.59 -13.14 -4.75
CA PRO A 350 13.34 -11.95 -4.38
C PRO A 350 14.03 -12.08 -3.02
N SER A 351 15.33 -11.85 -2.99
CA SER A 351 16.16 -11.88 -1.79
C SER A 351 17.22 -10.77 -1.82
N ALA A 352 17.56 -10.25 -0.65
CA ALA A 352 18.60 -9.23 -0.49
C ALA A 352 19.15 -9.28 0.95
N HIS A 353 20.41 -8.94 1.14
CA HIS A 353 20.99 -8.80 2.47
C HIS A 353 20.29 -7.62 3.18
N LEU A 354 19.69 -7.88 4.34
CA LEU A 354 18.85 -6.94 5.09
C LEU A 354 17.71 -6.29 4.27
N GLY A 355 17.36 -6.88 3.12
CA GLY A 355 16.43 -6.27 2.17
C GLY A 355 17.01 -5.04 1.45
N ILE A 356 18.33 -4.85 1.46
CA ILE A 356 18.99 -3.64 0.97
C ILE A 356 19.96 -3.96 -0.17
N SER A 357 20.90 -4.90 0.00
CA SER A 357 21.98 -5.15 -0.98
C SER A 357 21.85 -6.50 -1.64
N VAL A 358 22.23 -6.59 -2.91
CA VAL A 358 22.20 -7.83 -3.69
C VAL A 358 23.59 -8.14 -4.23
N ASN A 359 24.05 -9.37 -4.06
CA ASN A 359 25.34 -9.80 -4.56
C ASN A 359 25.42 -9.68 -6.11
N GLY A 360 26.54 -9.17 -6.63
CA GLY A 360 26.74 -8.90 -8.05
C GLY A 360 26.10 -7.59 -8.54
N PHE A 361 25.67 -6.72 -7.62
CA PHE A 361 25.15 -5.38 -7.93
C PHE A 361 25.90 -4.33 -7.08
N PRO A 362 27.12 -3.98 -7.46
CA PRO A 362 27.93 -3.02 -6.70
C PRO A 362 27.23 -1.68 -6.56
N ASN A 363 27.30 -1.06 -5.39
CA ASN A 363 26.71 0.26 -5.10
C ASN A 363 25.21 0.38 -5.42
N LEU A 364 24.50 -0.76 -5.52
CA LEU A 364 23.04 -0.79 -5.58
C LEU A 364 22.45 -0.98 -4.18
N PHE A 365 21.56 -0.10 -3.79
CA PHE A 365 20.78 -0.23 -2.57
C PHE A 365 19.27 -0.21 -2.88
N LEU A 366 18.54 -1.11 -2.21
CA LEU A 366 17.09 -1.19 -2.30
C LEU A 366 16.45 -0.55 -1.08
N MET A 367 15.54 0.38 -1.26
CA MET A 367 14.64 0.83 -0.20
C MET A 367 13.30 0.12 -0.32
N TYR A 368 12.81 -0.41 0.80
CA TYR A 368 11.63 -1.27 0.81
C TYR A 368 11.84 -2.54 -0.05
N GLY A 369 13.03 -3.10 0.00
CA GLY A 369 13.38 -4.30 -0.75
C GLY A 369 12.77 -5.59 -0.18
N PRO A 370 13.19 -6.76 -0.67
CA PRO A 370 12.62 -8.05 -0.30
C PRO A 370 12.57 -8.28 1.22
N ASN A 371 11.45 -8.84 1.70
CA ASN A 371 11.24 -9.24 3.11
C ASN A 371 11.27 -8.10 4.15
N THR A 372 11.14 -6.84 3.74
CA THR A 372 11.12 -5.69 4.67
C THR A 372 9.72 -5.17 4.97
N ASN A 373 8.68 -5.82 4.45
CA ASN A 373 7.29 -5.41 4.70
C ASN A 373 6.88 -5.70 6.15
N LEU A 374 6.23 -4.74 6.78
CA LEU A 374 5.74 -4.85 8.16
C LEU A 374 4.22 -5.02 8.20
N GLY A 375 3.76 -6.06 8.90
CA GLY A 375 2.33 -6.32 9.11
C GLY A 375 1.74 -5.65 10.36
N HIS A 376 2.55 -5.07 11.24
CA HIS A 376 2.15 -4.65 12.58
C HIS A 376 2.46 -3.19 12.92
N SER A 377 3.49 -2.61 12.31
CA SER A 377 3.98 -1.27 12.60
C SER A 377 4.08 -0.42 11.33
N SER A 378 4.69 0.76 11.44
CA SER A 378 4.86 1.68 10.32
C SER A 378 6.08 1.31 9.49
N ILE A 379 5.90 1.20 8.17
CA ILE A 379 7.00 1.04 7.23
C ILE A 379 8.00 2.22 7.29
N VAL A 380 7.57 3.38 7.77
CA VAL A 380 8.43 4.55 7.93
C VAL A 380 9.63 4.25 8.82
N TYR A 381 9.45 3.47 9.90
CA TYR A 381 10.58 3.04 10.74
C TYR A 381 11.60 2.18 9.99
N MET A 382 11.11 1.23 9.20
CA MET A 382 11.98 0.38 8.38
C MET A 382 12.75 1.23 7.36
N LEU A 383 12.07 2.16 6.69
CA LEU A 383 12.69 3.05 5.72
C LEU A 383 13.71 4.00 6.35
N GLU A 384 13.47 4.49 7.56
CA GLU A 384 14.43 5.31 8.30
C GLU A 384 15.68 4.49 8.70
N SER A 385 15.48 3.25 9.15
CA SER A 385 16.59 2.34 9.48
C SER A 385 17.43 1.97 8.25
N GLN A 386 16.76 1.67 7.13
CA GLN A 386 17.42 1.41 5.85
C GLN A 386 18.18 2.66 5.36
N ALA A 387 17.58 3.85 5.50
CA ALA A 387 18.21 5.09 5.09
C ALA A 387 19.47 5.41 5.93
N ALA A 388 19.44 5.12 7.22
CA ALA A 388 20.63 5.26 8.09
C ALA A 388 21.73 4.29 7.68
N TYR A 389 21.40 3.01 7.46
CA TYR A 389 22.35 1.99 7.01
C TYR A 389 23.01 2.34 5.67
N ILE A 390 22.21 2.78 4.68
CA ILE A 390 22.71 3.15 3.35
C ILE A 390 23.59 4.40 3.40
N ALA A 391 23.28 5.35 4.31
CA ALA A 391 24.07 6.57 4.43
C ALA A 391 25.43 6.33 5.15
N ASP A 392 25.53 5.27 5.94
CA ASP A 392 26.75 4.87 6.65
C ASP A 392 27.65 3.95 5.81
N ALA A 393 27.10 3.33 4.75
CA ALA A 393 27.81 2.40 3.87
C ALA A 393 28.53 3.12 2.71
#